data_5772d1254381e0c2cd33cd705f4198b3
#
_entry.id   5772d1254381e0c2cd33cd705f4198b3
#
_cell.length_a   1.000
_cell.length_b   1.000
_cell.length_c   1.000
_cell.angle_alpha   90.00
_cell.angle_beta   90.00
_cell.angle_gamma   90.00
#
_symmetry.space_group_name_H-M   'P 1'
#
loop_
_entity.id
_entity.type
_entity.pdbx_description
1 polymer ?
#
loop_
_entity_poly.entity_id
_entity_poly.type
_entity_poly.pdbx_seq_one_letter_code
_entity_poly.pdbx_strand_id
1 'polypeptide(L)'
;VFPQTTVQLCIVHMVRHSLNYVSWKRRAEVAADLKRIYACATVEEAEQALTEFEAKWDAQYPPISQSWRRNWSRLIPFFDYPPEIRKVIYTTKPSSRST
;
A
#
# COMPACT_ATOMS: atom_id res chain seq x y z
N VAL A 1 0.04 2.31 -23.20
CA VAL A 1 -0.01 2.51 -21.78
C VAL A 1 -0.60 1.30 -21.09
N PHE A 2 0.04 0.86 -20.08
CA PHE A 2 -0.39 -0.34 -19.39
C PHE A 2 -1.12 0.03 -18.11
N PRO A 3 -2.32 -0.49 -17.88
CA PRO A 3 -3.03 -0.21 -16.65
C PRO A 3 -2.24 -0.59 -15.41
N GLN A 4 -1.43 -1.61 -15.52
CA GLN A 4 -0.65 -2.08 -14.39
C GLN A 4 0.41 -1.05 -13.99
N THR A 5 0.90 -0.26 -14.93
CA THR A 5 1.83 0.81 -14.60
C THR A 5 1.14 1.87 -13.75
N THR A 6 -0.09 2.21 -14.09
CA THR A 6 -0.84 3.18 -13.33
C THR A 6 -1.10 2.67 -11.91
N VAL A 7 -1.46 1.40 -11.79
CA VAL A 7 -1.72 0.81 -10.48
C VAL A 7 -0.45 0.77 -9.65
N GLN A 8 0.66 0.45 -10.30
CA GLN A 8 1.95 0.43 -9.61
C GLN A 8 2.27 1.79 -9.01
N LEU A 9 2.05 2.85 -9.78
CA LEU A 9 2.30 4.19 -9.27
C LEU A 9 1.39 4.51 -8.09
N CYS A 10 0.13 4.11 -8.15
CA CYS A 10 -0.78 4.35 -7.04
C CYS A 10 -0.30 3.69 -5.76
N ILE A 11 0.06 2.42 -5.84
CA ILE A 11 0.49 1.68 -4.66
C ILE A 11 1.79 2.26 -4.10
N VAL A 12 2.76 2.47 -4.98
CA VAL A 12 4.07 2.98 -4.54
C VAL A 12 3.92 4.37 -3.93
N HIS A 13 3.14 5.22 -4.57
CA HIS A 13 2.93 6.57 -4.05
C HIS A 13 2.20 6.56 -2.73
N MET A 14 1.21 5.70 -2.58
CA MET A 14 0.47 5.63 -1.33
C MET A 14 1.37 5.22 -0.19
N VAL A 15 2.20 4.21 -0.41
CA VAL A 15 3.11 3.76 0.63
C VAL A 15 4.13 4.84 0.98
N ARG A 16 4.76 5.43 -0.03
CA ARG A 16 5.76 6.46 0.23
C ARG A 16 5.15 7.67 0.90
N HIS A 17 4.00 8.10 0.42
CA HIS A 17 3.32 9.24 0.99
C HIS A 17 2.95 9.00 2.44
N SER A 18 2.50 7.78 2.72
CA SER A 18 2.16 7.41 4.09
C SER A 18 3.38 7.46 4.99
N LEU A 19 4.50 6.95 4.52
CA LEU A 19 5.70 6.91 5.33
C LEU A 19 6.30 8.31 5.54
N ASN A 20 5.95 9.28 4.70
CA ASN A 20 6.41 10.64 4.91
C ASN A 20 5.83 11.26 6.17
N TYR A 21 4.68 10.80 6.62
CA TYR A 21 4.09 11.29 7.87
C TYR A 21 4.71 10.66 9.10
N VAL A 22 5.51 9.61 8.91
CA VAL A 22 5.99 8.79 10.01
C VAL A 22 7.46 9.07 10.25
N SER A 23 7.84 9.19 11.53
CA SER A 23 9.26 9.36 11.84
C SER A 23 9.99 8.07 11.46
N TRP A 24 11.28 8.23 11.18
CA TRP A 24 12.03 7.09 10.68
C TRP A 24 12.06 5.91 11.66
N LYS A 25 11.90 6.18 12.94
CA LYS A 25 11.89 5.11 13.94
C LYS A 25 10.68 4.22 13.80
N ARG A 26 9.56 4.79 13.35
CA ARG A 26 8.32 4.05 13.22
C ARG A 26 8.05 3.57 11.79
N ARG A 27 8.90 4.00 10.86
CA ARG A 27 8.65 3.65 9.45
C ARG A 27 8.58 2.17 9.22
N ALA A 28 9.49 1.41 9.83
CA ALA A 28 9.50 -0.04 9.63
C ALA A 28 8.19 -0.67 10.10
N GLU A 29 7.70 -0.20 11.24
CA GLU A 29 6.46 -0.74 11.80
C GLU A 29 5.27 -0.38 10.94
N VAL A 30 5.18 0.90 10.55
CA VAL A 30 4.07 1.34 9.71
C VAL A 30 4.14 0.66 8.34
N ALA A 31 5.34 0.54 7.79
CA ALA A 31 5.49 -0.12 6.49
C ALA A 31 5.04 -1.57 6.56
N ALA A 32 5.34 -2.27 7.63
CA ALA A 32 4.89 -3.64 7.79
C ALA A 32 3.36 -3.72 7.86
N ASP A 33 2.75 -2.79 8.57
CA ASP A 33 1.30 -2.76 8.65
C ASP A 33 0.66 -2.42 7.32
N LEU A 34 1.26 -1.50 6.57
CA LEU A 34 0.76 -1.17 5.24
C LEU A 34 0.87 -2.37 4.30
N LYS A 35 1.96 -3.12 4.43
CA LYS A 35 2.14 -4.30 3.60
C LYS A 35 1.03 -5.31 3.83
N ARG A 36 0.55 -5.41 5.06
CA ARG A 36 -0.54 -6.33 5.36
C ARG A 36 -1.80 -5.96 4.58
N ILE A 37 -1.96 -4.68 4.25
CA ILE A 37 -3.12 -4.25 3.48
C ILE A 37 -2.99 -4.69 2.03
N TYR A 38 -1.90 -4.31 1.37
CA TYR A 38 -1.79 -4.57 -0.06
C TYR A 38 -1.33 -5.99 -0.37
N ALA A 39 -0.95 -6.76 0.63
CA ALA A 39 -0.59 -8.15 0.42
C ALA A 39 -1.77 -9.11 0.60
N CYS A 40 -2.93 -8.58 0.95
CA CYS A 40 -4.11 -9.43 1.12
C CYS A 40 -4.53 -10.06 -0.20
N ALA A 41 -5.16 -11.21 -0.11
CA ALA A 41 -5.60 -11.93 -1.31
C ALA A 41 -6.77 -11.24 -2.00
N THR A 42 -7.67 -10.62 -1.23
CA THR A 42 -8.84 -9.97 -1.77
C THR A 42 -8.95 -8.55 -1.26
N VAL A 43 -9.74 -7.75 -1.98
CA VAL A 43 -9.97 -6.37 -1.56
C VAL A 43 -10.73 -6.32 -0.23
N GLU A 44 -11.56 -7.29 0.01
CA GLU A 44 -12.32 -7.33 1.26
C GLU A 44 -11.41 -7.54 2.44
N GLU A 45 -10.47 -8.45 2.31
CA GLU A 45 -9.48 -8.65 3.37
C GLU A 45 -8.61 -7.41 3.54
N ALA A 46 -8.25 -6.80 2.44
CA ALA A 46 -7.44 -5.59 2.50
C ALA A 46 -8.18 -4.47 3.20
N GLU A 47 -9.48 -4.35 2.95
CA GLU A 47 -10.29 -3.33 3.61
C GLU A 47 -10.33 -3.56 5.10
N GLN A 48 -10.45 -4.81 5.51
CA GLN A 48 -10.43 -5.13 6.93
C GLN A 48 -9.06 -4.80 7.54
N ALA A 49 -8.00 -5.12 6.83
CA ALA A 49 -6.66 -4.78 7.30
C ALA A 49 -6.49 -3.27 7.42
N LEU A 50 -7.07 -2.52 6.49
CA LEU A 50 -7.03 -1.06 6.57
C LEU A 50 -7.79 -0.56 7.79
N THR A 51 -8.92 -1.16 8.10
CA THR A 51 -9.67 -0.79 9.28
C THR A 51 -8.85 -1.02 10.54
N GLU A 52 -8.15 -2.14 10.62
CA GLU A 52 -7.29 -2.42 11.76
C GLU A 52 -6.12 -1.44 11.83
N PHE A 53 -5.55 -1.13 10.68
CA PHE A 53 -4.49 -0.14 10.62
C PHE A 53 -4.99 1.20 11.13
N GLU A 54 -6.17 1.58 10.69
CA GLU A 54 -6.78 2.83 11.09
C GLU A 54 -6.98 2.86 12.61
N ALA A 55 -7.51 1.78 13.17
CA ALA A 55 -7.71 1.73 14.61
C ALA A 55 -6.41 1.83 15.37
N LYS A 56 -5.35 1.29 14.81
CA LYS A 56 -4.05 1.30 15.48
C LYS A 56 -3.35 2.65 15.37
N TRP A 57 -3.38 3.25 14.20
CA TRP A 57 -2.54 4.41 13.90
C TRP A 57 -3.31 5.71 13.77
N ASP A 58 -4.62 5.67 13.79
CA ASP A 58 -5.42 6.87 13.54
C ASP A 58 -5.12 7.97 14.56
N ALA A 59 -4.85 7.60 15.80
CA ALA A 59 -4.56 8.59 16.82
C ALA A 59 -3.24 9.31 16.57
N GLN A 60 -2.29 8.62 15.94
CA GLN A 60 -0.97 9.19 15.71
C GLN A 60 -0.82 9.76 14.31
N TYR A 61 -1.37 9.08 13.33
CA TYR A 61 -1.20 9.46 11.92
C TYR A 61 -2.54 9.38 11.19
N PRO A 62 -3.51 10.20 11.57
CA PRO A 62 -4.83 10.14 10.93
C PRO A 62 -4.80 10.39 9.42
N PRO A 63 -3.91 11.27 8.88
CA PRO A 63 -3.92 11.49 7.43
C PRO A 63 -3.61 10.24 6.61
N ILE A 64 -2.90 9.28 7.18
CA ILE A 64 -2.54 8.08 6.44
C ILE A 64 -3.79 7.27 6.10
N SER A 65 -4.58 6.94 7.10
CA SER A 65 -5.78 6.16 6.85
C SER A 65 -6.78 6.93 5.98
N GLN A 66 -6.89 8.23 6.20
CA GLN A 66 -7.77 9.04 5.38
C GLN A 66 -7.36 8.99 3.92
N SER A 67 -6.06 9.11 3.67
CA SER A 67 -5.54 9.06 2.31
C SER A 67 -5.82 7.72 1.65
N TRP A 68 -5.63 6.63 2.38
CA TRP A 68 -5.91 5.30 1.85
C TRP A 68 -7.38 5.10 1.54
N ARG A 69 -8.26 5.60 2.40
CA ARG A 69 -9.68 5.49 2.16
C ARG A 69 -10.13 6.34 0.98
N ARG A 70 -9.57 7.54 0.87
CA ARG A 70 -9.92 8.44 -0.23
C ARG A 70 -9.56 7.83 -1.57
N ASN A 71 -8.43 7.14 -1.63
CA ASN A 71 -7.96 6.56 -2.88
C ASN A 71 -8.29 5.08 -3.02
N TRP A 72 -9.16 4.57 -2.16
CA TRP A 72 -9.43 3.15 -2.13
C TRP A 72 -9.96 2.63 -3.47
N SER A 73 -10.84 3.38 -4.11
CA SER A 73 -11.40 2.95 -5.38
C SER A 73 -10.31 2.81 -6.45
N ARG A 74 -9.25 3.60 -6.33
CA ARG A 74 -8.13 3.50 -7.27
C ARG A 74 -7.25 2.30 -6.96
N LEU A 75 -7.31 1.81 -5.74
CA LEU A 75 -6.50 0.66 -5.34
C LEU A 75 -7.20 -0.66 -5.60
N ILE A 76 -8.51 -0.64 -5.74
CA ILE A 76 -9.26 -1.86 -5.96
C ILE A 76 -8.76 -2.65 -7.16
N PRO A 77 -8.48 -2.04 -8.33
CA PRO A 77 -7.97 -2.81 -9.46
C PRO A 77 -6.68 -3.56 -9.17
N PHE A 78 -5.88 -3.05 -8.25
CA PHE A 78 -4.66 -3.74 -7.87
C PHE A 78 -4.95 -5.15 -7.35
N PHE A 79 -6.04 -5.31 -6.63
CA PHE A 79 -6.38 -6.59 -6.04
C PHE A 79 -7.01 -7.55 -7.04
N ASP A 80 -7.35 -7.06 -8.23
CA ASP A 80 -7.84 -7.92 -9.30
C ASP A 80 -6.72 -8.66 -10.00
N TYR A 81 -5.50 -8.22 -9.83
CA TYR A 81 -4.36 -8.89 -10.45
C TYR A 81 -3.99 -10.14 -9.67
N PRO A 82 -3.46 -11.17 -10.35
CA PRO A 82 -2.99 -12.35 -9.65
C PRO A 82 -1.82 -12.02 -8.72
N PRO A 83 -1.59 -12.85 -7.71
CA PRO A 83 -0.54 -12.57 -6.73
C PRO A 83 0.83 -12.36 -7.34
N GLU A 84 1.12 -13.06 -8.43
CA GLU A 84 2.42 -12.92 -9.09
C GLU A 84 2.61 -11.52 -9.65
N ILE A 85 1.55 -10.99 -10.26
CA ILE A 85 1.61 -9.66 -10.83
C ILE A 85 1.67 -8.62 -9.74
N ARG A 86 0.90 -8.80 -8.67
CA ARG A 86 0.91 -7.85 -7.57
C ARG A 86 2.29 -7.79 -6.92
N LYS A 87 2.93 -8.92 -6.80
CA LYS A 87 4.27 -8.97 -6.22
C LYS A 87 5.24 -8.13 -7.04
N VAL A 88 5.16 -8.23 -8.35
CA VAL A 88 6.02 -7.44 -9.23
C VAL A 88 5.73 -5.96 -9.04
N ILE A 89 4.47 -5.60 -8.91
CA ILE A 89 4.08 -4.20 -8.80
C ILE A 89 4.70 -3.55 -7.57
N TYR A 90 4.58 -4.18 -6.40
CA TYR A 90 5.03 -3.51 -5.19
C TYR A 90 6.46 -3.85 -4.78
N THR A 91 7.11 -4.76 -5.48
CA THR A 91 8.51 -5.08 -5.18
C THR A 91 9.48 -4.58 -6.22
N THR A 92 8.99 -3.92 -7.26
CA THR A 92 9.85 -3.41 -8.31
C THR A 92 10.86 -2.42 -7.75
N LYS A 93 12.11 -2.62 -8.09
CA LYS A 93 13.19 -1.73 -7.67
C LYS A 93 14.08 -1.46 -8.87
N PRO A 94 14.46 -0.21 -9.08
CA PRO A 94 15.35 0.10 -10.20
C PRO A 94 16.68 -0.60 -10.11
N SER A 95 17.19 -0.75 -8.90
CA SER A 95 18.52 -1.34 -8.72
C SER A 95 18.51 -2.84 -8.92
N SER A 96 17.35 -3.43 -8.86
CA SER A 96 17.35 -4.89 -8.92
C SER A 96 17.82 -5.40 -10.24
N ARG A 97 18.05 -4.63 -11.05
CA ARG A 97 18.57 -5.09 -12.16
C ARG A 97 19.72 -5.59 -12.05
N SER A 98 20.08 -5.54 -11.73
CA SER A 98 21.16 -5.95 -11.79
C SER A 98 21.37 -7.04 -11.66
N THR A 99 21.14 -7.33 -11.77
CA THR A 99 21.52 -8.32 -11.70
C THR A 99 21.38 -8.79 -12.02
#